data_05a0c4176ff80143014df97929a11943
#
_entry.id   05a0c4176ff80143014df97929a11943
#
_cell.length_a   1.000
_cell.length_b   1.000
_cell.length_c   1.000
_cell.angle_alpha   90.00
_cell.angle_beta   90.00
_cell.angle_gamma   90.00
#
_symmetry.space_group_name_H-M   'P 1'
#
loop_
_entity.id
_entity.type
_entity.pdbx_description
1 polymer ?
#
loop_
_entity_poly.entity_id
_entity_poly.type
_entity_poly.pdbx_seq_one_letter_code
_entity_poly.pdbx_strand_id
1 'polypeptide(L)'
;GATVITXLLXAVPYVGEMMVYWLWSGFAVDNPTLTRFFTIHFLLPFILSVIIIVHLVFLHESGSSNPLGTPLSNDKIPFHPYFLIKDLTGYFSFFLLFMLLILYFPYFLNDPDNFTPANPLVTPLHIQ
;
A
#
# COMPACT_ATOMS: atom_id res chain seq x y z
N GLY A 1 -6.27 -5.36 12.70
CA GLY A 1 -4.81 -5.25 12.51
C GLY A 1 -4.10 -4.65 13.70
N ALA A 2 -4.68 -3.63 14.32
CA ALA A 2 -4.03 -2.98 15.47
C ALA A 2 -3.82 -3.96 16.62
N THR A 3 -4.73 -4.92 16.83
CA THR A 3 -4.55 -5.87 17.91
C THR A 3 -3.57 -6.97 17.54
N VAL A 4 -3.74 -7.62 16.39
CA VAL A 4 -2.96 -8.82 16.06
C VAL A 4 -1.54 -8.47 15.60
N ILE A 5 -1.38 -7.40 14.86
CA ILE A 5 -0.04 -7.03 14.36
C ILE A 5 0.83 -6.53 15.52
N THR A 6 0.29 -5.75 16.42
CA THR A 6 1.05 -5.32 17.59
C THR A 6 1.35 -6.46 18.56
N UNK A 7 0.71 -7.39 18.61
CA UNK A 7 0.90 -8.31 19.26
C UNK A 7 1.87 -9.04 18.94
N LEU A 8 2.37 -9.05 17.69
CA LEU A 8 3.54 -9.81 17.24
C LEU A 8 4.78 -9.49 18.07
N LEU A 9 4.83 -8.31 18.68
CA LEU A 9 5.94 -7.97 19.55
C LEU A 9 6.11 -8.93 20.73
N UNK A 10 5.18 -9.48 21.02
CA UNK A 10 5.21 -10.28 21.87
C UNK A 10 6.04 -11.25 21.74
N ALA A 11 6.48 -11.75 20.58
CA ALA A 11 7.42 -12.81 20.27
C ALA A 11 8.86 -12.49 20.64
N VAL A 12 9.16 -11.22 20.91
CA VAL A 12 10.52 -10.83 21.30
C VAL A 12 10.83 -11.37 22.68
N PRO A 13 11.92 -12.17 22.84
CA PRO A 13 12.20 -12.78 24.15
C PRO A 13 12.45 -11.74 25.22
N TYR A 14 11.95 -12.02 26.40
CA TYR A 14 12.16 -11.29 27.65
C TYR A 14 11.47 -9.94 27.74
N VAL A 15 11.40 -9.17 26.65
CA VAL A 15 10.87 -7.80 26.69
C VAL A 15 9.63 -7.61 25.87
N GLY A 16 9.18 -8.64 25.17
CA GLY A 16 8.08 -8.52 24.22
C GLY A 16 6.80 -7.98 24.83
N GLU A 17 6.39 -8.56 25.96
CA GLU A 17 5.15 -8.11 26.62
C GLU A 17 5.23 -6.65 27.03
N MET A 18 6.36 -6.24 27.56
CA MET A 18 6.57 -4.84 27.93
C MET A 18 6.50 -3.93 26.70
N MET A 19 7.06 -4.38 25.58
CA MET A 19 7.01 -3.62 24.34
C MET A 19 5.58 -3.45 23.83
N VAL A 20 4.76 -4.49 23.98
CA VAL A 20 3.36 -4.40 23.55
C VAL A 20 2.61 -3.37 24.39
N TYR A 21 2.76 -3.45 25.73
CA TYR A 21 2.08 -2.50 26.59
C TYR A 21 2.58 -1.07 26.37
N TRP A 22 3.87 -0.94 26.10
CA TRP A 22 4.43 0.37 25.79
C TRP A 22 3.81 0.93 24.49
N LEU A 23 3.70 0.09 23.47
CA LEU A 23 3.14 0.52 22.19
C LEU A 23 1.67 0.88 22.31
N TRP A 24 0.92 0.09 23.10
CA TRP A 24 -0.50 0.35 23.30
C TRP A 24 -0.74 1.54 24.24
N SER A 25 0.24 1.90 25.07
CA SER A 25 0.08 2.87 26.15
C SER A 25 -0.96 2.41 27.16
N GLY A 26 -0.99 1.11 27.43
CA GLY A 26 -1.95 0.52 28.35
C GLY A 26 -1.98 -0.98 28.17
N PHE A 27 -3.07 -1.59 28.60
CA PHE A 27 -3.20 -3.05 28.58
C PHE A 27 -4.07 -3.57 27.44
N ALA A 28 -4.55 -2.69 26.58
CA ALA A 28 -5.36 -3.05 25.44
C ALA A 28 -5.26 -1.98 24.38
N VAL A 29 -5.62 -2.34 23.15
CA VAL A 29 -5.68 -1.37 22.06
C VAL A 29 -6.83 -0.39 22.35
N ASP A 30 -6.53 0.88 22.29
CA ASP A 30 -7.52 1.92 22.52
C ASP A 30 -7.11 3.16 21.73
N ASN A 31 -7.71 4.29 22.07
CA ASN A 31 -7.51 5.54 21.35
C ASN A 31 -6.04 5.90 21.11
N PRO A 32 -5.13 5.81 22.11
CA PRO A 32 -3.73 6.18 21.84
C PRO A 32 -3.09 5.35 20.74
N THR A 33 -3.36 4.04 20.72
CA THR A 33 -2.81 3.16 19.70
C THR A 33 -3.42 3.48 18.33
N LEU A 34 -4.74 3.65 18.29
CA LEU A 34 -5.43 3.84 17.01
C LEU A 34 -5.08 5.17 16.38
N THR A 35 -4.95 6.24 17.16
CA THR A 35 -4.64 7.55 16.60
C THR A 35 -3.22 7.59 16.02
N ARG A 36 -2.25 6.98 16.69
CA ARG A 36 -0.88 6.99 16.15
C ARG A 36 -0.79 6.17 14.86
N PHE A 37 -1.47 5.04 14.79
CA PHE A 37 -1.45 4.25 13.56
C PHE A 37 -2.22 4.91 12.44
N PHE A 38 -3.32 5.57 12.75
CA PHE A 38 -4.04 6.32 11.72
C PHE A 38 -3.19 7.47 11.18
N THR A 39 -2.49 8.16 12.05
CA THR A 39 -1.62 9.27 11.62
C THR A 39 -0.58 8.78 10.62
N ILE A 40 0.07 7.66 10.94
CA ILE A 40 1.10 7.09 10.06
C ILE A 40 0.46 6.58 8.76
N HIS A 41 -0.68 5.92 8.85
CA HIS A 41 -1.35 5.38 7.67
C HIS A 41 -1.82 6.49 6.72
N PHE A 42 -2.18 7.65 7.28
CA PHE A 42 -2.54 8.81 6.46
C PHE A 42 -1.32 9.40 5.77
N LEU A 43 -0.21 9.50 6.49
CA LEU A 43 0.98 10.18 6.01
C LEU A 43 1.82 9.35 5.05
N LEU A 44 1.94 8.04 5.31
CA LEU A 44 2.84 7.18 4.55
C LEU A 44 2.57 7.14 3.04
N PRO A 45 1.34 7.15 2.56
CA PRO A 45 1.13 7.16 1.11
C PRO A 45 1.74 8.37 0.41
N PHE A 46 1.72 9.54 1.06
CA PHE A 46 2.34 10.73 0.48
C PHE A 46 3.87 10.60 0.45
N ILE A 47 4.44 10.06 1.53
CA ILE A 47 5.88 9.77 1.56
C ILE A 47 6.23 8.75 0.49
N LEU A 48 5.41 7.72 0.33
CA LEU A 48 5.62 6.70 -0.68
C LEU A 48 5.60 7.29 -2.09
N SER A 49 4.72 8.27 -2.33
CA SER A 49 4.68 8.92 -3.64
C SER A 49 6.01 9.61 -3.96
N VAL A 50 6.61 10.26 -2.98
CA VAL A 50 7.93 10.88 -3.18
C VAL A 50 8.99 9.82 -3.45
N ILE A 51 8.95 8.71 -2.71
CA ILE A 51 9.91 7.63 -2.90
C ILE A 51 9.77 7.02 -4.30
N ILE A 52 8.54 6.91 -4.80
CA ILE A 52 8.30 6.40 -6.15
C ILE A 52 8.94 7.31 -7.19
N ILE A 53 8.83 8.62 -7.00
CA ILE A 53 9.46 9.58 -7.92
C ILE A 53 10.97 9.40 -7.92
N VAL A 54 11.58 9.27 -6.74
CA VAL A 54 13.02 9.04 -6.62
C VAL A 54 13.40 7.72 -7.31
N HIS A 55 12.59 6.69 -7.11
CA HIS A 55 12.81 5.38 -7.75
C HIS A 55 12.84 5.51 -9.26
N LEU A 56 11.93 6.30 -9.83
CA LEU A 56 11.90 6.53 -11.27
C LEU A 56 13.07 7.38 -11.76
N VAL A 57 13.53 8.33 -10.95
CA VAL A 57 14.71 9.11 -11.29
C VAL A 57 15.93 8.20 -11.43
N PHE A 58 16.11 7.26 -10.49
CA PHE A 58 17.23 6.33 -10.58
C PHE A 58 17.09 5.38 -11.76
N LEU A 59 15.88 4.96 -12.08
CA LEU A 59 15.66 4.14 -13.27
C LEU A 59 16.03 4.90 -14.53
N HIS A 60 15.65 6.17 -14.61
CA HIS A 60 15.92 6.97 -15.80
C HIS A 60 17.40 7.24 -16.01
N GLU A 61 18.20 7.16 -14.95
CA GLU A 61 19.64 7.39 -15.04
C GLU A 61 20.31 6.37 -15.98
N SER A 62 19.92 5.11 -15.91
CA SER A 62 20.50 4.07 -16.76
C SER A 62 19.51 3.51 -17.79
N GLY A 63 18.23 3.77 -17.60
CA GLY A 63 17.19 3.28 -18.50
C GLY A 63 16.81 1.84 -18.24
N SER A 64 15.82 1.37 -18.97
CA SER A 64 15.35 0.00 -18.88
C SER A 64 16.10 -0.89 -19.85
N SER A 65 16.06 -2.20 -19.60
CA SER A 65 16.57 -3.20 -20.53
C SER A 65 15.39 -3.79 -21.31
N ASN A 66 15.67 -4.90 -22.00
CA ASN A 66 14.63 -5.58 -22.77
C ASN A 66 14.72 -7.09 -22.55
N PRO A 67 13.66 -7.84 -22.85
CA PRO A 67 13.64 -9.28 -22.57
C PRO A 67 14.70 -10.08 -23.33
N LEU A 68 15.08 -9.62 -24.51
CA LEU A 68 16.05 -10.34 -25.32
C LEU A 68 17.51 -10.04 -24.97
N GLY A 69 17.74 -8.98 -24.21
CA GLY A 69 19.09 -8.60 -23.85
C GLY A 69 19.92 -7.99 -24.96
N THR A 70 19.26 -7.60 -26.05
CA THR A 70 19.98 -6.99 -27.18
C THR A 70 20.36 -5.54 -26.85
N PRO A 71 21.41 -5.00 -27.51
CA PRO A 71 21.76 -3.60 -27.30
C PRO A 71 20.62 -2.67 -27.74
N LEU A 72 20.23 -1.77 -26.85
CA LEU A 72 19.10 -0.89 -27.10
C LEU A 72 19.39 0.15 -28.17
N SER A 73 20.64 0.52 -28.35
CA SER A 73 21.01 1.54 -29.33
C SER A 73 20.73 1.14 -30.76
N ASN A 74 20.52 -0.16 -31.02
CA ASN A 74 20.30 -0.63 -32.39
C ASN A 74 18.90 -0.32 -32.90
N ASP A 75 17.93 -0.09 -32.00
CA ASP A 75 16.56 0.11 -32.45
C ASP A 75 15.83 1.00 -31.42
N LYS A 76 15.88 2.29 -31.65
CA LYS A 76 15.23 3.27 -30.79
C LYS A 76 14.30 4.17 -31.61
N ILE A 77 13.19 4.54 -30.98
CA ILE A 77 12.28 5.52 -31.55
C ILE A 77 12.05 6.59 -30.48
N PRO A 78 11.61 7.79 -30.87
CA PRO A 78 11.33 8.83 -29.89
C PRO A 78 10.26 8.46 -28.90
N PHE A 79 10.40 8.90 -27.67
CA PHE A 79 9.37 8.66 -26.67
C PHE A 79 8.05 9.37 -27.08
N HIS A 80 8.13 10.61 -27.51
CA HIS A 80 6.98 11.34 -28.00
C HIS A 80 6.94 11.25 -29.53
N PRO A 81 5.83 10.88 -30.14
CA PRO A 81 4.54 10.55 -29.52
C PRO A 81 4.35 9.06 -29.21
N TYR A 82 5.29 8.19 -29.55
CA TYR A 82 5.03 6.76 -29.61
C TYR A 82 4.74 6.14 -28.25
N PHE A 83 5.70 6.25 -27.34
CA PHE A 83 5.52 5.65 -26.02
C PHE A 83 4.70 6.53 -25.09
N LEU A 84 4.62 7.83 -25.38
CA LEU A 84 3.72 8.69 -24.63
C LEU A 84 2.26 8.28 -24.83
N ILE A 85 1.85 8.07 -26.08
CA ILE A 85 0.47 7.68 -26.40
C ILE A 85 0.20 6.27 -25.89
N LYS A 86 1.17 5.36 -26.00
CA LYS A 86 1.01 4.01 -25.49
C LYS A 86 0.82 3.98 -23.98
N ASP A 87 1.59 4.78 -23.25
CA ASP A 87 1.44 4.88 -21.82
C ASP A 87 0.06 5.44 -21.44
N LEU A 88 -0.39 6.49 -22.13
CA LEU A 88 -1.70 7.07 -21.86
C LEU A 88 -2.82 6.08 -22.13
N THR A 89 -2.69 5.26 -23.19
CA THR A 89 -3.68 4.23 -23.48
C THR A 89 -3.76 3.22 -22.34
N GLY A 90 -2.62 2.78 -21.84
CA GLY A 90 -2.59 1.87 -20.71
C GLY A 90 -3.22 2.46 -19.46
N TYR A 91 -2.87 3.69 -19.15
CA TYR A 91 -3.42 4.41 -17.99
C TYR A 91 -4.94 4.50 -18.07
N PHE A 92 -5.45 4.98 -19.21
CA PHE A 92 -6.90 5.18 -19.34
C PHE A 92 -7.66 3.86 -19.37
N SER A 93 -7.08 2.83 -19.98
CA SER A 93 -7.72 1.51 -20.00
C SER A 93 -7.85 0.94 -18.58
N PHE A 94 -6.77 0.96 -17.83
CA PHE A 94 -6.78 0.46 -16.46
C PHE A 94 -7.70 1.30 -15.58
N PHE A 95 -7.65 2.61 -15.74
CA PHE A 95 -8.48 3.51 -14.94
C PHE A 95 -9.96 3.33 -15.25
N LEU A 96 -10.29 3.05 -16.51
CA LEU A 96 -11.67 2.74 -16.90
C LEU A 96 -12.19 1.51 -16.16
N LEU A 97 -11.41 0.42 -16.17
CA LEU A 97 -11.81 -0.79 -15.47
C LEU A 97 -11.96 -0.54 -13.96
N PHE A 98 -11.05 0.22 -13.40
CA PHE A 98 -11.09 0.58 -11.98
C PHE A 98 -12.36 1.36 -11.65
N MET A 99 -12.69 2.37 -12.46
CA MET A 99 -13.87 3.19 -12.22
C MET A 99 -15.16 2.42 -12.44
N LEU A 100 -15.18 1.49 -13.41
CA LEU A 100 -16.36 0.63 -13.59
C LEU A 100 -16.63 -0.20 -12.34
N LEU A 101 -15.57 -0.76 -11.77
CA LEU A 101 -15.72 -1.53 -10.54
C LEU A 101 -16.24 -0.67 -9.39
N ILE A 102 -15.65 0.50 -9.20
CA ILE A 102 -16.02 1.37 -8.09
C ILE A 102 -17.46 1.88 -8.23
N LEU A 103 -17.84 2.31 -9.44
CA LEU A 103 -19.12 2.99 -9.62
C LEU A 103 -20.29 2.04 -9.76
N TYR A 104 -20.09 0.86 -10.36
CA TYR A 104 -21.18 -0.06 -10.60
C TYR A 104 -21.22 -1.22 -9.63
N PHE A 105 -20.06 -1.62 -9.07
CA PHE A 105 -19.99 -2.78 -8.19
C PHE A 105 -19.18 -2.46 -6.94
N PRO A 106 -19.57 -1.42 -6.17
CA PRO A 106 -18.73 -0.94 -5.05
C PRO A 106 -18.53 -1.97 -3.93
N TYR A 107 -19.42 -2.93 -3.78
CA TYR A 107 -19.35 -3.91 -2.71
C TYR A 107 -18.91 -5.29 -3.19
N PHE A 108 -18.56 -5.43 -4.46
CA PHE A 108 -18.24 -6.74 -5.02
C PHE A 108 -17.02 -7.38 -4.35
N LEU A 109 -16.00 -6.57 -4.07
CA LEU A 109 -14.79 -7.05 -3.42
C LEU A 109 -14.72 -6.66 -1.94
N ASN A 110 -15.83 -6.24 -1.38
CA ASN A 110 -15.90 -5.74 -0.01
C ASN A 110 -16.00 -6.89 0.99
N ASP A 111 -15.62 -6.61 2.24
CA ASP A 111 -15.76 -7.54 3.35
C ASP A 111 -16.99 -7.16 4.15
N PRO A 112 -17.86 -8.13 4.54
CA PRO A 112 -19.06 -7.82 5.33
C PRO A 112 -18.78 -7.13 6.66
N ASP A 113 -17.61 -7.35 7.24
CA ASP A 113 -17.25 -6.69 8.50
C ASP A 113 -17.16 -5.18 8.37
N ASN A 114 -17.03 -4.67 7.14
CA ASN A 114 -16.98 -3.23 6.95
C ASN A 114 -18.29 -2.52 7.28
N PHE A 115 -19.39 -3.28 7.39
CA PHE A 115 -20.69 -2.74 7.81
C PHE A 115 -20.89 -2.77 9.32
N THR A 116 -19.95 -3.35 10.06
CA THR A 116 -20.04 -3.48 11.52
C THR A 116 -19.19 -2.39 12.17
N PRO A 117 -19.71 -1.69 13.19
CA PRO A 117 -18.89 -0.70 13.88
C PRO A 117 -17.63 -1.34 14.48
N ALA A 118 -16.51 -0.65 14.35
CA ALA A 118 -15.24 -1.16 14.84
C ALA A 118 -15.21 -1.24 16.36
N ASN A 119 -14.66 -2.34 16.87
CA ASN A 119 -14.48 -2.52 18.31
C ASN A 119 -13.01 -2.91 18.54
N PRO A 120 -12.19 -2.00 19.06
CA PRO A 120 -10.76 -2.28 19.22
C PRO A 120 -10.43 -3.33 20.25
N LEU A 121 -11.42 -3.71 21.09
CA LEU A 121 -11.20 -4.72 22.13
C LEU A 121 -11.53 -6.14 21.66
N VAL A 122 -12.12 -6.29 20.49
CA VAL A 122 -12.55 -7.60 19.98
C VAL A 122 -11.98 -7.81 18.59
N THR A 123 -11.12 -8.82 18.47
CA THR A 123 -10.56 -9.18 17.17
C THR A 123 -11.62 -9.88 16.32
N PRO A 124 -11.80 -9.49 15.05
CA PRO A 124 -12.75 -10.20 14.18
C PRO A 124 -12.41 -11.68 14.04
N LEU A 125 -13.43 -12.50 13.81
CA LEU A 125 -13.24 -13.93 13.69
C LEU A 125 -12.40 -14.32 12.49
N HIS A 126 -12.54 -13.57 11.39
CA HIS A 126 -11.80 -13.84 10.17
C HIS A 126 -10.91 -12.65 9.84
N ILE A 127 -9.61 -12.83 9.94
CA ILE A 127 -8.62 -11.78 9.63
C ILE A 127 -8.20 -11.93 8.17
N GLN A 128 -8.31 -10.85 7.41
CA GLN A 128 -7.90 -10.84 6.00
C GLN A 128 -6.41 -10.53 5.83
#